data_047f42981145615044d29cd7802bec24
#
_entry.id   047f42981145615044d29cd7802bec24
#
_cell.length_a   1.000
_cell.length_b   1.000
_cell.length_c   1.000
_cell.angle_alpha   90.00
_cell.angle_beta   90.00
_cell.angle_gamma   90.00
#
_symmetry.space_group_name_H-M   'P 1'
#
loop_
_entity.id
_entity.type
_entity.pdbx_description
1 polymer ?
#
loop_
_entity_poly.entity_id
_entity_poly.type
_entity_poly.pdbx_seq_one_letter_code
_entity_poly.pdbx_strand_id
1 'polypeptide(L)'
;QFLGMLGMHGTYEANNAMYECDLMINIGARFDDRITGKIDEFSPKSKKVHIDIDPSSINKNVKVDLAIVGDVKSVITSTLKTLKKSKPNFIKSNKQKISKWWEKIQKWRSKRSLDYIGSEETIKPQYAIERLYELTKDKDTYITTEVGQHQMWAAQHYKFNKPNRWMTSGGLGTMGYGLPAAVGVQVAHPNKLVVDIAGEASILMTIQEMSTAVQYSLPIKIFILNNEYMGMVRQWQELLHDKNYSESYTAALPDFVKLAEAYGCVGLRAKTPEELDDKIIEMLNTDR
;
A
#
# COMPACT_ATOMS: atom_id res chain seq x y z
N GLN A 1 1.91 10.81 -14.27
CA GLN A 1 3.01 10.32 -13.42
C GLN A 1 2.50 10.09 -12.01
N PHE A 2 2.82 8.94 -11.43
CA PHE A 2 2.44 8.60 -10.07
C PHE A 2 3.34 9.32 -9.06
N LEU A 3 2.75 9.92 -8.03
CA LEU A 3 3.47 10.66 -6.99
C LEU A 3 3.58 9.90 -5.67
N GLY A 4 3.04 8.72 -5.59
CA GLY A 4 2.93 7.94 -4.38
C GLY A 4 1.55 8.03 -3.74
N MET A 5 1.44 7.47 -2.54
CA MET A 5 0.23 7.46 -1.74
C MET A 5 -0.06 8.86 -1.18
N LEU A 6 -1.33 9.16 -0.95
CA LEU A 6 -1.80 10.38 -0.29
C LEU A 6 -2.06 10.14 1.20
N GLY A 7 -2.18 11.22 1.95
CA GLY A 7 -2.65 11.23 3.32
C GLY A 7 -1.55 11.01 4.35
N MET A 8 -1.92 10.49 5.52
CA MET A 8 -1.00 10.39 6.67
C MET A 8 0.17 9.43 6.42
N HIS A 9 0.04 8.48 5.49
CA HIS A 9 1.11 7.58 5.06
C HIS A 9 1.65 7.91 3.66
N GLY A 10 1.27 9.08 3.14
CA GLY A 10 1.61 9.52 1.80
C GLY A 10 2.99 10.14 1.68
N THR A 11 3.43 10.33 0.43
CA THR A 11 4.67 11.03 0.14
C THR A 11 4.50 12.54 0.32
N TYR A 12 5.61 13.24 0.61
CA TYR A 12 5.60 14.69 0.76
C TYR A 12 5.11 15.39 -0.52
N GLU A 13 5.59 14.96 -1.68
CA GLU A 13 5.18 15.51 -2.97
C GLU A 13 3.71 15.24 -3.30
N ALA A 14 3.16 14.07 -2.97
CA ALA A 14 1.76 13.77 -3.22
C ALA A 14 0.83 14.63 -2.35
N ASN A 15 1.14 14.77 -1.07
CA ASN A 15 0.37 15.59 -0.14
C ASN A 15 0.42 17.07 -0.52
N ASN A 16 1.59 17.60 -0.89
CA ASN A 16 1.71 18.99 -1.31
C ASN A 16 1.03 19.25 -2.66
N ALA A 17 1.13 18.30 -3.61
CA ALA A 17 0.42 18.43 -4.88
C ALA A 17 -1.10 18.43 -4.69
N MET A 18 -1.62 17.62 -3.79
CA MET A 18 -3.03 17.63 -3.41
C MET A 18 -3.44 18.96 -2.77
N TYR A 19 -2.64 19.46 -1.82
CA TYR A 19 -2.96 20.69 -1.09
C TYR A 19 -2.93 21.95 -1.98
N GLU A 20 -1.97 22.02 -2.92
CA GLU A 20 -1.72 23.23 -3.70
C GLU A 20 -2.31 23.22 -5.12
N CYS A 21 -2.95 22.14 -5.55
CA CYS A 21 -3.55 22.07 -6.88
C CYS A 21 -4.71 23.08 -7.02
N ASP A 22 -4.95 23.53 -8.23
CA ASP A 22 -6.11 24.38 -8.62
C ASP A 22 -7.31 23.55 -9.07
N LEU A 23 -7.06 22.30 -9.50
CA LEU A 23 -8.07 21.33 -9.89
C LEU A 23 -7.73 19.96 -9.32
N MET A 24 -8.69 19.38 -8.60
CA MET A 24 -8.66 18.01 -8.11
C MET A 24 -9.72 17.18 -8.81
N ILE A 25 -9.33 16.08 -9.44
CA ILE A 25 -10.26 15.11 -10.01
C ILE A 25 -10.15 13.83 -9.19
N ASN A 26 -11.16 13.58 -8.37
CA ASN A 26 -11.29 12.37 -7.56
C ASN A 26 -12.05 11.32 -8.34
N ILE A 27 -11.48 10.13 -8.48
CA ILE A 27 -12.03 9.03 -9.27
C ILE A 27 -12.13 7.78 -8.39
N GLY A 28 -13.36 7.39 -8.05
CA GLY A 28 -13.64 6.18 -7.27
C GLY A 28 -13.04 6.16 -5.87
N ALA A 29 -12.76 7.34 -5.28
CA ALA A 29 -12.21 7.47 -3.94
C ALA A 29 -13.15 8.28 -3.04
N ARG A 30 -13.25 7.90 -1.78
CA ARG A 30 -14.30 8.37 -0.87
C ARG A 30 -13.93 9.57 0.00
N PHE A 31 -12.77 10.17 -0.18
CA PHE A 31 -12.27 11.24 0.70
C PHE A 31 -12.28 10.83 2.18
N ASP A 32 -11.60 9.75 2.53
CA ASP A 32 -11.57 9.31 3.93
C ASP A 32 -10.63 10.16 4.78
N ASP A 33 -10.81 10.04 6.09
CA ASP A 33 -10.12 10.85 7.10
C ASP A 33 -8.59 10.64 7.13
N ARG A 34 -8.09 9.48 6.68
CA ARG A 34 -6.65 9.20 6.58
C ARG A 34 -5.98 10.02 5.49
N ILE A 35 -6.78 10.58 4.56
CA ILE A 35 -6.31 11.41 3.46
C ILE A 35 -6.65 12.88 3.71
N THR A 36 -7.85 13.19 4.18
CA THR A 36 -8.34 14.56 4.29
C THR A 36 -7.76 15.32 5.47
N GLY A 37 -7.52 14.64 6.59
CA GLY A 37 -7.22 15.33 7.84
C GLY A 37 -8.34 16.31 8.20
N LYS A 38 -8.00 17.57 8.52
CA LYS A 38 -8.95 18.63 8.81
C LYS A 38 -9.68 19.05 7.54
N ILE A 39 -10.96 18.71 7.46
CA ILE A 39 -11.78 18.85 6.23
C ILE A 39 -11.84 20.29 5.71
N ASP A 40 -11.97 21.27 6.61
CA ASP A 40 -12.06 22.69 6.24
C ASP A 40 -10.77 23.23 5.60
N GLU A 41 -9.65 22.55 5.85
CA GLU A 41 -8.33 22.90 5.28
C GLU A 41 -7.92 21.96 4.13
N PHE A 42 -8.75 21.00 3.78
CA PHE A 42 -8.45 20.03 2.74
C PHE A 42 -8.47 20.66 1.35
N SER A 43 -7.28 20.82 0.75
CA SER A 43 -7.08 21.37 -0.59
C SER A 43 -7.96 22.64 -0.85
N PRO A 44 -7.75 23.71 -0.08
CA PRO A 44 -8.70 24.84 -0.01
C PRO A 44 -8.77 25.65 -1.29
N LYS A 45 -7.76 25.55 -2.16
CA LYS A 45 -7.65 26.33 -3.42
C LYS A 45 -8.22 25.59 -4.63
N SER A 46 -8.48 24.28 -4.51
CA SER A 46 -8.86 23.46 -5.66
C SER A 46 -10.36 23.51 -5.94
N LYS A 47 -10.68 23.53 -7.24
CA LYS A 47 -11.97 23.05 -7.72
C LYS A 47 -11.97 21.53 -7.66
N LYS A 48 -13.03 20.94 -7.14
CA LYS A 48 -13.12 19.50 -6.90
C LYS A 48 -14.15 18.85 -7.81
N VAL A 49 -13.69 17.91 -8.62
CA VAL A 49 -14.57 17.03 -9.43
C VAL A 49 -14.55 15.67 -8.81
N HIS A 50 -15.73 15.09 -8.55
CA HIS A 50 -15.84 13.73 -8.02
C HIS A 50 -16.58 12.83 -9.00
N ILE A 51 -15.92 11.79 -9.45
CA ILE A 51 -16.45 10.78 -10.34
C ILE A 51 -16.56 9.48 -9.53
N ASP A 52 -17.77 9.01 -9.32
CA ASP A 52 -18.01 7.77 -8.58
C ASP A 52 -19.23 7.04 -9.15
N ILE A 53 -19.24 5.72 -9.07
CA ILE A 53 -20.40 4.91 -9.45
C ILE A 53 -21.47 4.91 -8.37
N ASP A 54 -21.03 5.08 -7.10
CA ASP A 54 -21.91 5.12 -5.95
C ASP A 54 -22.33 6.57 -5.62
N PRO A 55 -23.59 6.96 -5.83
CA PRO A 55 -24.06 8.29 -5.52
C PRO A 55 -23.96 8.64 -4.03
N SER A 56 -23.95 7.64 -3.13
CA SER A 56 -23.84 7.87 -1.69
C SER A 56 -22.45 8.36 -1.24
N SER A 57 -21.42 8.15 -2.05
CA SER A 57 -20.06 8.65 -1.82
C SER A 57 -19.92 10.14 -2.14
N ILE A 58 -20.80 10.68 -2.98
CA ILE A 58 -20.74 12.09 -3.41
C ILE A 58 -21.13 13.04 -2.27
N ASN A 59 -20.28 14.04 -2.01
CA ASN A 59 -20.48 15.04 -0.95
C ASN A 59 -20.60 14.47 0.47
N LYS A 60 -20.21 13.21 0.67
CA LYS A 60 -20.31 12.56 1.97
C LYS A 60 -19.37 13.22 2.99
N ASN A 61 -18.10 13.32 2.68
CA ASN A 61 -17.08 13.88 3.57
C ASN A 61 -16.62 15.27 3.11
N VAL A 62 -16.36 15.44 1.82
CA VAL A 62 -15.89 16.68 1.22
C VAL A 62 -16.90 17.18 0.20
N LYS A 63 -17.30 18.46 0.30
CA LYS A 63 -18.12 19.12 -0.71
C LYS A 63 -17.35 19.27 -2.01
N VAL A 64 -17.97 18.93 -3.14
CA VAL A 64 -17.34 19.03 -4.46
C VAL A 64 -18.05 20.05 -5.35
N ASP A 65 -17.30 20.68 -6.25
CA ASP A 65 -17.85 21.68 -7.20
C ASP A 65 -18.62 20.98 -8.33
N LEU A 66 -18.18 19.77 -8.73
CA LEU A 66 -18.83 19.00 -9.79
C LEU A 66 -18.87 17.52 -9.40
N ALA A 67 -20.07 16.97 -9.34
CA ALA A 67 -20.32 15.55 -9.13
C ALA A 67 -20.71 14.88 -10.44
N ILE A 68 -20.12 13.73 -10.73
CA ILE A 68 -20.45 12.90 -11.89
C ILE A 68 -20.67 11.47 -11.40
N VAL A 69 -21.93 11.02 -11.35
CA VAL A 69 -22.28 9.66 -11.02
C VAL A 69 -22.24 8.80 -12.28
N GLY A 70 -21.38 7.78 -12.30
CA GLY A 70 -21.28 6.92 -13.46
C GLY A 70 -20.03 6.04 -13.46
N ASP A 71 -20.02 5.07 -14.37
CA ASP A 71 -18.86 4.21 -14.63
C ASP A 71 -17.67 5.04 -15.12
N VAL A 72 -16.54 4.84 -14.48
CA VAL A 72 -15.31 5.62 -14.72
C VAL A 72 -14.84 5.54 -16.17
N LYS A 73 -14.91 4.37 -16.80
CA LYS A 73 -14.46 4.20 -18.20
C LYS A 73 -15.33 5.02 -19.14
N SER A 74 -16.63 4.98 -18.94
CA SER A 74 -17.61 5.73 -19.73
C SER A 74 -17.45 7.24 -19.56
N VAL A 75 -17.29 7.70 -18.30
CA VAL A 75 -17.10 9.13 -17.99
C VAL A 75 -15.80 9.65 -18.58
N ILE A 76 -14.67 8.96 -18.38
CA ILE A 76 -13.37 9.39 -18.91
C ILE A 76 -13.39 9.40 -20.44
N THR A 77 -13.96 8.38 -21.08
CA THR A 77 -14.07 8.31 -22.53
C THR A 77 -14.83 9.52 -23.10
N SER A 78 -15.98 9.83 -22.51
CA SER A 78 -16.81 10.99 -22.91
C SER A 78 -16.11 12.32 -22.65
N THR A 79 -15.43 12.45 -21.50
CA THR A 79 -14.66 13.64 -21.14
C THR A 79 -13.52 13.89 -22.13
N LEU A 80 -12.76 12.85 -22.48
CA LEU A 80 -11.67 12.96 -23.45
C LEU A 80 -12.17 13.32 -24.85
N LYS A 81 -13.31 12.74 -25.29
CA LYS A 81 -13.96 13.08 -26.57
C LYS A 81 -14.36 14.55 -26.60
N THR A 82 -15.01 15.02 -25.54
CA THR A 82 -15.44 16.42 -25.41
C THR A 82 -14.25 17.37 -25.39
N LEU A 83 -13.21 17.07 -24.62
CA LEU A 83 -12.01 17.89 -24.53
C LEU A 83 -11.29 18.01 -25.87
N LYS A 84 -11.13 16.90 -26.59
CA LYS A 84 -10.52 16.90 -27.94
C LYS A 84 -11.31 17.76 -28.93
N LYS A 85 -12.65 17.75 -28.82
CA LYS A 85 -13.51 18.54 -29.70
C LYS A 85 -13.50 20.05 -29.34
N SER A 86 -13.62 20.38 -28.06
CA SER A 86 -13.80 21.78 -27.61
C SER A 86 -12.46 22.51 -27.36
N LYS A 87 -11.39 21.80 -27.05
CA LYS A 87 -10.06 22.35 -26.71
C LYS A 87 -8.92 21.52 -27.34
N PRO A 88 -8.85 21.40 -28.68
CA PRO A 88 -7.91 20.49 -29.34
C PRO A 88 -6.43 20.79 -29.03
N ASN A 89 -6.10 22.03 -28.70
CA ASN A 89 -4.74 22.46 -28.37
C ASN A 89 -4.50 22.62 -26.86
N PHE A 90 -5.36 22.09 -26.00
CA PHE A 90 -5.31 22.31 -24.54
C PHE A 90 -3.93 22.03 -23.94
N ILE A 91 -3.33 20.88 -24.23
CA ILE A 91 -2.00 20.53 -23.71
C ILE A 91 -0.93 21.48 -24.23
N LYS A 92 -0.97 21.81 -25.53
CA LYS A 92 0.02 22.70 -26.18
C LYS A 92 -0.08 24.10 -25.59
N SER A 93 -1.28 24.64 -25.43
CA SER A 93 -1.52 25.99 -24.88
C SER A 93 -1.18 26.11 -23.39
N ASN A 94 -1.18 25.00 -22.64
CA ASN A 94 -0.85 25.00 -21.21
C ASN A 94 0.54 24.44 -20.90
N LYS A 95 1.37 24.14 -21.91
CA LYS A 95 2.67 23.49 -21.75
C LYS A 95 3.56 24.18 -20.70
N GLN A 96 3.64 25.51 -20.72
CA GLN A 96 4.46 26.26 -19.78
C GLN A 96 3.94 26.17 -18.34
N LYS A 97 2.60 26.23 -18.14
CA LYS A 97 1.99 26.07 -16.80
C LYS A 97 2.22 24.66 -16.25
N ILE A 98 2.05 23.65 -17.11
CA ILE A 98 2.31 22.26 -16.77
C ILE A 98 3.78 22.04 -16.40
N SER A 99 4.73 22.64 -17.15
CA SER A 99 6.17 22.56 -16.83
C SER A 99 6.48 23.14 -15.44
N LYS A 100 6.00 24.36 -15.18
CA LYS A 100 6.19 25.02 -13.86
C LYS A 100 5.59 24.19 -12.71
N TRP A 101 4.44 23.55 -12.94
CA TRP A 101 3.84 22.66 -11.94
C TRP A 101 4.72 21.45 -11.68
N TRP A 102 5.29 20.82 -12.72
CA TRP A 102 6.22 19.72 -12.58
C TRP A 102 7.54 20.12 -11.91
N GLU A 103 8.08 21.29 -12.21
CA GLU A 103 9.27 21.83 -11.53
C GLU A 103 9.01 21.93 -10.01
N LYS A 104 7.83 22.41 -9.61
CA LYS A 104 7.43 22.49 -8.21
C LYS A 104 7.32 21.11 -7.57
N ILE A 105 6.68 20.15 -8.25
CA ILE A 105 6.59 18.77 -7.78
C ILE A 105 7.98 18.14 -7.62
N GLN A 106 8.89 18.34 -8.57
CA GLN A 106 10.25 17.82 -8.48
C GLN A 106 11.02 18.41 -7.27
N LYS A 107 10.80 19.69 -6.95
CA LYS A 107 11.38 20.30 -5.75
C LYS A 107 10.85 19.65 -4.47
N TRP A 108 9.57 19.27 -4.41
CA TRP A 108 9.04 18.51 -3.27
C TRP A 108 9.61 17.10 -3.22
N ARG A 109 9.69 16.43 -4.36
CA ARG A 109 10.23 15.07 -4.48
C ARG A 109 11.69 14.97 -4.08
N SER A 110 12.47 16.04 -4.30
CA SER A 110 13.89 16.10 -3.90
C SER A 110 14.11 16.01 -2.38
N LYS A 111 13.05 16.19 -1.57
CA LYS A 111 13.10 15.96 -0.12
C LYS A 111 13.21 14.49 0.27
N ARG A 112 12.90 13.57 -0.67
CA ARG A 112 13.03 12.12 -0.46
C ARG A 112 12.39 11.68 0.86
N SER A 113 11.11 11.99 1.02
CA SER A 113 10.38 11.83 2.30
C SER A 113 10.24 10.39 2.81
N LEU A 114 10.54 9.41 1.98
CA LEU A 114 10.53 7.99 2.35
C LEU A 114 11.93 7.44 2.65
N ASP A 115 12.98 8.29 2.60
CA ASP A 115 14.31 7.85 2.96
C ASP A 115 14.37 7.43 4.44
N TYR A 116 15.19 6.45 4.71
CA TYR A 116 15.41 5.92 6.05
C TYR A 116 16.91 5.67 6.29
N ILE A 117 17.29 5.63 7.54
CA ILE A 117 18.66 5.32 7.94
C ILE A 117 18.80 3.79 7.99
N GLY A 118 19.69 3.24 7.16
CA GLY A 118 20.03 1.82 7.17
C GLY A 118 20.69 1.38 8.47
N SER A 119 20.88 0.09 8.63
CA SER A 119 21.62 -0.53 9.74
C SER A 119 22.34 -1.75 9.20
N GLU A 120 23.54 -2.01 9.70
CA GLU A 120 24.30 -3.24 9.41
C GLU A 120 23.89 -4.39 10.35
N GLU A 121 23.33 -4.06 11.50
CA GLU A 121 22.98 -5.05 12.54
C GLU A 121 21.52 -5.50 12.46
N THR A 122 20.60 -4.58 12.11
CA THR A 122 19.16 -4.84 12.15
C THR A 122 18.51 -4.61 10.79
N ILE A 123 17.63 -5.52 10.38
CA ILE A 123 16.86 -5.40 9.16
C ILE A 123 15.81 -4.30 9.35
N LYS A 124 15.96 -3.18 8.63
CA LYS A 124 14.90 -2.16 8.56
C LYS A 124 13.74 -2.69 7.72
N PRO A 125 12.48 -2.50 8.15
CA PRO A 125 11.33 -2.98 7.38
C PRO A 125 11.28 -2.45 5.95
N GLN A 126 11.66 -1.21 5.75
CA GLN A 126 11.76 -0.57 4.43
C GLN A 126 12.77 -1.32 3.55
N TYR A 127 13.95 -1.62 4.09
CA TYR A 127 14.99 -2.39 3.41
C TYR A 127 14.50 -3.78 3.03
N ALA A 128 13.82 -4.48 3.95
CA ALA A 128 13.27 -5.80 3.68
C ALA A 128 12.28 -5.79 2.50
N ILE A 129 11.39 -4.80 2.44
CA ILE A 129 10.44 -4.64 1.33
C ILE A 129 11.15 -4.29 0.01
N GLU A 130 12.15 -3.42 0.05
CA GLU A 130 12.92 -3.06 -1.15
C GLU A 130 13.70 -4.27 -1.68
N ARG A 131 14.31 -5.09 -0.80
CA ARG A 131 14.98 -6.34 -1.24
C ARG A 131 14.00 -7.35 -1.83
N LEU A 132 12.85 -7.52 -1.19
CA LEU A 132 11.78 -8.38 -1.73
C LEU A 132 11.34 -7.90 -3.13
N TYR A 133 11.16 -6.58 -3.31
CA TYR A 133 10.83 -6.03 -4.62
C TYR A 133 11.95 -6.29 -5.64
N GLU A 134 13.20 -5.99 -5.33
CA GLU A 134 14.32 -6.18 -6.25
C GLU A 134 14.47 -7.64 -6.72
N LEU A 135 14.23 -8.60 -5.83
CA LEU A 135 14.31 -10.03 -6.12
C LEU A 135 13.06 -10.60 -6.81
N THR A 136 11.98 -9.83 -6.89
CA THR A 136 10.72 -10.25 -7.51
C THR A 136 10.26 -9.37 -8.68
N LYS A 137 10.91 -8.23 -8.95
CA LYS A 137 10.47 -7.22 -9.95
C LYS A 137 10.29 -7.75 -11.38
N ASP A 138 11.05 -8.78 -11.75
CA ASP A 138 10.99 -9.40 -13.07
C ASP A 138 10.01 -10.60 -13.11
N LYS A 139 9.39 -10.93 -11.98
CA LYS A 139 8.35 -11.97 -11.86
C LYS A 139 6.96 -11.35 -11.93
N ASP A 140 5.98 -12.11 -12.41
CA ASP A 140 4.57 -11.70 -12.34
C ASP A 140 4.00 -12.02 -10.94
N THR A 141 4.33 -11.15 -9.99
CA THR A 141 4.07 -11.34 -8.56
C THR A 141 2.77 -10.68 -8.13
N TYR A 142 2.01 -11.40 -7.31
CA TYR A 142 0.85 -10.89 -6.59
C TYR A 142 1.22 -10.67 -5.14
N ILE A 143 0.95 -9.50 -4.61
CA ILE A 143 1.19 -9.14 -3.22
C ILE A 143 -0.15 -9.05 -2.49
N THR A 144 -0.27 -9.80 -1.42
CA THR A 144 -1.30 -9.56 -0.40
C THR A 144 -0.66 -8.93 0.82
N THR A 145 -1.42 -8.25 1.64
CA THR A 145 -0.90 -7.74 2.90
C THR A 145 -1.85 -7.97 4.05
N GLU A 146 -1.29 -8.30 5.17
CA GLU A 146 -1.93 -8.09 6.45
C GLU A 146 -2.04 -6.58 6.77
N VAL A 147 -2.70 -6.22 7.86
CA VAL A 147 -2.94 -4.81 8.23
C VAL A 147 -2.05 -4.38 9.40
N GLY A 148 -1.33 -3.28 9.19
CA GLY A 148 -0.41 -2.69 10.16
C GLY A 148 0.67 -1.84 9.49
N GLN A 149 1.77 -1.53 10.18
CA GLN A 149 2.89 -0.78 9.60
C GLN A 149 3.50 -1.48 8.38
N HIS A 150 3.59 -2.81 8.38
CA HIS A 150 4.07 -3.59 7.24
C HIS A 150 3.26 -3.34 5.96
N GLN A 151 1.93 -3.13 6.07
CA GLN A 151 1.07 -2.72 4.97
C GLN A 151 1.49 -1.36 4.40
N MET A 152 1.79 -0.40 5.28
CA MET A 152 2.22 0.94 4.88
C MET A 152 3.59 0.89 4.20
N TRP A 153 4.57 0.18 4.77
CA TRP A 153 5.88 0.00 4.15
C TRP A 153 5.81 -0.71 2.80
N ALA A 154 4.95 -1.73 2.68
CA ALA A 154 4.73 -2.39 1.41
C ALA A 154 4.13 -1.43 0.36
N ALA A 155 3.14 -0.61 0.74
CA ALA A 155 2.56 0.40 -0.15
C ALA A 155 3.55 1.51 -0.57
N GLN A 156 4.52 1.83 0.29
CA GLN A 156 5.52 2.87 0.05
C GLN A 156 6.73 2.38 -0.75
N HIS A 157 7.22 1.17 -0.47
CA HIS A 157 8.51 0.67 -0.96
C HIS A 157 8.41 -0.45 -1.99
N TYR A 158 7.29 -1.19 -2.08
CA TYR A 158 7.07 -2.17 -3.16
C TYR A 158 6.44 -1.49 -4.39
N LYS A 159 7.04 -1.66 -5.57
CA LYS A 159 6.58 -1.00 -6.80
C LYS A 159 5.74 -1.93 -7.66
N PHE A 160 4.66 -1.41 -8.23
CA PHE A 160 3.74 -2.16 -9.08
C PHE A 160 3.73 -1.62 -10.51
N ASN A 161 3.93 -2.52 -11.48
CA ASN A 161 3.95 -2.21 -12.90
C ASN A 161 2.66 -2.64 -13.62
N LYS A 162 1.83 -3.47 -12.95
CA LYS A 162 0.60 -4.04 -13.50
C LYS A 162 -0.57 -3.77 -12.56
N PRO A 163 -1.78 -3.58 -13.09
CA PRO A 163 -2.98 -3.52 -12.26
C PRO A 163 -3.28 -4.86 -11.60
N ASN A 164 -4.08 -4.85 -10.54
CA ASN A 164 -4.55 -6.03 -9.84
C ASN A 164 -3.40 -6.95 -9.33
N ARG A 165 -2.33 -6.33 -8.82
CA ARG A 165 -1.19 -7.04 -8.21
C ARG A 165 -1.03 -6.72 -6.73
N TRP A 166 -1.94 -5.92 -6.18
CA TRP A 166 -1.95 -5.48 -4.80
C TRP A 166 -3.32 -5.74 -4.19
N MET A 167 -3.41 -6.65 -3.21
CA MET A 167 -4.62 -6.97 -2.46
C MET A 167 -4.40 -6.63 -0.99
N THR A 168 -5.18 -5.69 -0.49
CA THR A 168 -5.05 -5.20 0.87
C THR A 168 -6.38 -4.72 1.42
N SER A 169 -6.61 -4.85 2.72
CA SER A 169 -7.76 -4.27 3.38
C SER A 169 -7.53 -2.78 3.64
N GLY A 170 -7.65 -1.95 2.58
CA GLY A 170 -7.43 -0.50 2.66
C GLY A 170 -8.64 0.31 3.12
N GLY A 171 -9.83 -0.27 3.10
CA GLY A 171 -11.07 0.37 3.53
C GLY A 171 -11.33 0.20 5.03
N LEU A 172 -11.56 -1.04 5.46
CA LEU A 172 -11.83 -1.37 6.85
C LEU A 172 -10.55 -1.57 7.68
N GLY A 173 -9.45 -1.96 7.05
CA GLY A 173 -8.19 -2.22 7.77
C GLY A 173 -8.28 -3.49 8.62
N THR A 174 -8.81 -4.57 8.06
CA THR A 174 -9.03 -5.82 8.77
C THR A 174 -7.74 -6.61 8.91
N MET A 175 -7.20 -6.74 10.11
CA MET A 175 -6.13 -7.68 10.43
C MET A 175 -6.61 -9.12 10.17
N GLY A 176 -5.73 -9.98 9.63
CA GLY A 176 -6.10 -11.34 9.22
C GLY A 176 -6.64 -11.43 7.78
N TYR A 177 -6.57 -10.36 7.00
CA TYR A 177 -6.99 -10.37 5.59
C TYR A 177 -5.95 -11.01 4.65
N GLY A 178 -4.66 -10.82 4.91
CA GLY A 178 -3.58 -11.09 3.96
C GLY A 178 -3.45 -12.57 3.59
N LEU A 179 -3.37 -13.44 4.58
CA LEU A 179 -3.20 -14.89 4.37
C LEU A 179 -4.39 -15.51 3.63
N PRO A 180 -5.67 -15.33 4.04
CA PRO A 180 -6.81 -15.84 3.27
C PRO A 180 -6.86 -15.29 1.84
N ALA A 181 -6.49 -14.02 1.65
CA ALA A 181 -6.42 -13.42 0.33
C ALA A 181 -5.31 -14.08 -0.52
N ALA A 182 -4.15 -14.38 0.06
CA ALA A 182 -3.07 -15.10 -0.63
C ALA A 182 -3.52 -16.49 -1.09
N VAL A 183 -4.23 -17.23 -0.24
CA VAL A 183 -4.84 -18.52 -0.60
C VAL A 183 -5.78 -18.35 -1.79
N GLY A 184 -6.69 -17.39 -1.75
CA GLY A 184 -7.64 -17.14 -2.85
C GLY A 184 -6.94 -16.75 -4.15
N VAL A 185 -5.91 -15.90 -4.07
CA VAL A 185 -5.11 -15.48 -5.24
C VAL A 185 -4.33 -16.66 -5.83
N GLN A 186 -3.74 -17.51 -4.99
CA GLN A 186 -2.97 -18.66 -5.47
C GLN A 186 -3.87 -19.70 -6.15
N VAL A 187 -5.08 -19.91 -5.64
CA VAL A 187 -6.10 -20.78 -6.30
C VAL A 187 -6.48 -20.19 -7.66
N ALA A 188 -6.71 -18.89 -7.76
CA ALA A 188 -7.06 -18.23 -9.01
C ALA A 188 -5.87 -18.16 -10.02
N HIS A 189 -4.65 -18.17 -9.52
CA HIS A 189 -3.42 -18.00 -10.31
C HIS A 189 -2.35 -19.03 -9.92
N PRO A 190 -2.56 -20.33 -10.18
CA PRO A 190 -1.74 -21.43 -9.64
C PRO A 190 -0.26 -21.36 -10.04
N ASN A 191 0.04 -20.77 -11.19
CA ASN A 191 1.41 -20.67 -11.72
C ASN A 191 2.08 -19.30 -11.47
N LYS A 192 1.52 -18.50 -10.57
CA LYS A 192 2.06 -17.18 -10.26
C LYS A 192 2.69 -17.16 -8.87
N LEU A 193 3.65 -16.26 -8.70
CA LEU A 193 4.21 -16.00 -7.38
C LEU A 193 3.22 -15.17 -6.57
N VAL A 194 2.83 -15.68 -5.41
CA VAL A 194 1.98 -14.99 -4.44
C VAL A 194 2.76 -14.80 -3.16
N VAL A 195 2.88 -13.56 -2.69
CA VAL A 195 3.57 -13.21 -1.45
C VAL A 195 2.62 -12.45 -0.54
N ASP A 196 2.41 -12.94 0.67
CA ASP A 196 1.74 -12.23 1.74
C ASP A 196 2.75 -11.49 2.60
N ILE A 197 2.65 -10.16 2.67
CA ILE A 197 3.48 -9.33 3.55
C ILE A 197 2.72 -9.12 4.84
N ALA A 198 3.22 -9.71 5.92
CA ALA A 198 2.53 -9.80 7.19
C ALA A 198 3.30 -9.14 8.35
N GLY A 199 2.58 -8.77 9.38
CA GLY A 199 3.10 -8.52 10.70
C GLY A 199 2.79 -9.71 11.62
N GLU A 200 3.58 -9.90 12.66
CA GLU A 200 3.49 -11.05 13.55
C GLU A 200 2.15 -11.18 14.27
N ALA A 201 1.54 -10.08 14.67
CA ALA A 201 0.25 -10.10 15.36
C ALA A 201 -0.92 -10.31 14.38
N SER A 202 -0.85 -9.75 13.19
CA SER A 202 -1.95 -9.84 12.21
C SER A 202 -2.04 -11.20 11.55
N ILE A 203 -0.91 -11.86 11.25
CA ILE A 203 -0.91 -13.19 10.67
C ILE A 203 -1.53 -14.24 11.61
N LEU A 204 -1.37 -14.06 12.91
CA LEU A 204 -1.93 -14.98 13.92
C LEU A 204 -3.47 -14.95 13.95
N MET A 205 -4.11 -13.91 13.44
CA MET A 205 -5.57 -13.80 13.47
C MET A 205 -6.28 -14.81 12.56
N THR A 206 -5.60 -15.28 11.52
CA THR A 206 -6.13 -16.26 10.54
C THR A 206 -5.10 -17.34 10.22
N ILE A 207 -4.17 -17.61 11.12
CA ILE A 207 -3.06 -18.56 10.93
C ILE A 207 -3.52 -19.97 10.53
N GLN A 208 -4.75 -20.38 10.92
CA GLN A 208 -5.34 -21.66 10.56
C GLN A 208 -5.47 -21.86 9.04
N GLU A 209 -5.48 -20.78 8.24
CA GLU A 209 -5.54 -20.88 6.78
C GLU A 209 -4.27 -21.48 6.16
N MET A 210 -3.18 -21.60 6.93
CA MET A 210 -2.03 -22.40 6.53
C MET A 210 -2.41 -23.86 6.29
N SER A 211 -3.37 -24.41 7.05
CA SER A 211 -3.88 -25.76 6.82
C SER A 211 -4.51 -25.89 5.43
N THR A 212 -5.26 -24.86 5.00
CA THR A 212 -5.85 -24.80 3.65
C THR A 212 -4.76 -24.77 2.59
N ALA A 213 -3.75 -23.91 2.78
CA ALA A 213 -2.63 -23.78 1.85
C ALA A 213 -1.87 -25.11 1.68
N VAL A 214 -1.56 -25.79 2.78
CA VAL A 214 -0.84 -27.08 2.79
C VAL A 214 -1.70 -28.19 2.16
N GLN A 215 -2.97 -28.27 2.54
CA GLN A 215 -3.88 -29.29 2.00
C GLN A 215 -4.00 -29.25 0.48
N TYR A 216 -4.01 -28.07 -0.10
CA TYR A 216 -4.13 -27.86 -1.54
C TYR A 216 -2.80 -27.62 -2.25
N SER A 217 -1.67 -27.81 -1.55
CA SER A 217 -0.31 -27.59 -2.08
C SER A 217 -0.13 -26.23 -2.75
N LEU A 218 -0.61 -25.18 -2.08
CA LEU A 218 -0.52 -23.81 -2.56
C LEU A 218 0.83 -23.20 -2.14
N PRO A 219 1.78 -22.93 -3.08
CA PRO A 219 3.13 -22.48 -2.74
C PRO A 219 3.20 -20.98 -2.42
N ILE A 220 2.27 -20.48 -1.61
CA ILE A 220 2.26 -19.09 -1.15
C ILE A 220 3.50 -18.80 -0.30
N LYS A 221 4.00 -17.58 -0.37
CA LYS A 221 5.12 -17.11 0.43
C LYS A 221 4.59 -16.14 1.49
N ILE A 222 4.88 -16.43 2.75
CA ILE A 222 4.50 -15.56 3.87
C ILE A 222 5.75 -14.84 4.35
N PHE A 223 5.78 -13.52 4.18
CA PHE A 223 6.91 -12.67 4.50
C PHE A 223 6.58 -11.81 5.74
N ILE A 224 7.00 -12.29 6.91
CA ILE A 224 6.66 -11.68 8.20
C ILE A 224 7.72 -10.66 8.60
N LEU A 225 7.31 -9.39 8.78
CA LEU A 225 8.10 -8.33 9.40
C LEU A 225 7.83 -8.34 10.91
N ASN A 226 8.63 -9.10 11.64
CA ASN A 226 8.46 -9.29 13.08
C ASN A 226 9.27 -8.25 13.86
N ASN A 227 8.61 -7.35 14.55
CA ASN A 227 9.21 -6.37 15.46
C ASN A 227 8.66 -6.45 16.90
N GLU A 228 7.90 -7.50 17.21
CA GLU A 228 7.30 -7.76 18.51
C GLU A 228 6.29 -6.69 18.98
N TYR A 229 5.74 -5.92 18.05
CA TYR A 229 4.78 -4.88 18.35
C TYR A 229 3.62 -4.84 17.36
N MET A 230 2.43 -4.54 17.83
CA MET A 230 1.37 -4.00 16.99
C MET A 230 1.77 -2.58 16.60
N GLY A 231 2.64 -2.50 15.58
CA GLY A 231 3.42 -1.30 15.27
C GLY A 231 2.59 -0.08 14.93
N MET A 232 1.43 -0.23 14.26
CA MET A 232 0.53 0.89 13.96
C MET A 232 -0.11 1.43 15.26
N VAL A 233 -0.51 0.57 16.17
CA VAL A 233 -1.06 0.97 17.48
C VAL A 233 -0.01 1.74 18.27
N ARG A 234 1.21 1.19 18.37
CA ARG A 234 2.33 1.86 19.04
C ARG A 234 2.65 3.22 18.43
N GLN A 235 2.67 3.33 17.10
CA GLN A 235 2.92 4.59 16.41
C GLN A 235 1.91 5.68 16.81
N TRP A 236 0.64 5.33 16.93
CA TRP A 236 -0.38 6.26 17.37
C TRP A 236 -0.21 6.67 18.83
N GLN A 237 0.10 5.70 19.70
CA GLN A 237 0.40 5.98 21.11
C GLN A 237 1.59 6.94 21.22
N GLU A 238 2.62 6.75 20.39
CA GLU A 238 3.82 7.57 20.39
C GLU A 238 3.58 8.99 19.87
N LEU A 239 2.83 9.14 18.77
CA LEU A 239 2.67 10.42 18.07
C LEU A 239 1.48 11.25 18.58
N LEU A 240 0.41 10.61 19.04
CA LEU A 240 -0.87 11.27 19.34
C LEU A 240 -1.33 11.12 20.80
N HIS A 241 -0.68 10.27 21.58
CA HIS A 241 -1.09 9.97 22.96
C HIS A 241 0.08 10.07 23.95
N ASP A 242 0.96 11.05 23.75
CA ASP A 242 2.05 11.42 24.68
C ASP A 242 2.92 10.24 25.12
N LYS A 243 3.09 9.23 24.25
CA LYS A 243 3.82 7.97 24.52
C LYS A 243 3.21 7.12 25.66
N ASN A 244 1.91 7.26 25.89
CA ASN A 244 1.17 6.38 26.79
C ASN A 244 0.98 5.01 26.12
N TYR A 245 1.99 4.14 26.21
CA TYR A 245 1.96 2.79 25.64
C TYR A 245 1.06 1.88 26.47
N SER A 246 0.17 1.17 25.79
CA SER A 246 -0.73 0.18 26.39
C SER A 246 -0.98 -0.95 25.44
N GLU A 247 -0.67 -2.18 25.83
CA GLU A 247 -0.97 -3.45 25.15
C GLU A 247 -0.56 -3.51 23.66
N SER A 248 0.45 -2.73 23.26
CA SER A 248 0.99 -2.75 21.89
C SER A 248 2.22 -3.64 21.72
N TYR A 249 2.83 -4.09 22.83
CA TYR A 249 3.93 -5.04 22.83
C TYR A 249 3.40 -6.47 22.91
N THR A 250 3.94 -7.35 22.05
CA THR A 250 3.54 -8.75 21.95
C THR A 250 4.62 -9.64 22.57
N ALA A 251 4.63 -9.76 23.92
CA ALA A 251 5.67 -10.46 24.67
C ALA A 251 5.71 -11.99 24.45
N ALA A 252 4.58 -12.61 24.10
CA ALA A 252 4.42 -14.06 24.02
C ALA A 252 4.12 -14.53 22.59
N LEU A 253 5.00 -14.18 21.65
CA LEU A 253 4.89 -14.66 20.27
C LEU A 253 5.37 -16.12 20.14
N PRO A 254 4.76 -16.91 19.24
CA PRO A 254 5.28 -18.20 18.87
C PRO A 254 6.61 -18.07 18.12
N ASP A 255 7.42 -19.12 18.15
CA ASP A 255 8.50 -19.26 17.16
C ASP A 255 7.89 -19.57 15.80
N PHE A 256 7.88 -18.58 14.91
CA PHE A 256 7.25 -18.69 13.59
C PHE A 256 7.89 -19.74 12.69
N VAL A 257 9.19 -20.06 12.87
CA VAL A 257 9.85 -21.15 12.14
C VAL A 257 9.25 -22.49 12.56
N LYS A 258 9.19 -22.75 13.87
CA LYS A 258 8.56 -23.98 14.39
C LYS A 258 7.08 -24.05 14.08
N LEU A 259 6.39 -22.91 14.07
CA LEU A 259 4.98 -22.86 13.72
C LEU A 259 4.77 -23.23 12.24
N ALA A 260 5.59 -22.71 11.33
CA ALA A 260 5.57 -23.10 9.92
C ALA A 260 5.83 -24.60 9.74
N GLU A 261 6.84 -25.14 10.41
CA GLU A 261 7.17 -26.57 10.39
C GLU A 261 6.02 -27.43 10.92
N ALA A 262 5.34 -27.00 11.99
CA ALA A 262 4.18 -27.70 12.55
C ALA A 262 3.00 -27.79 11.58
N TYR A 263 2.85 -26.80 10.68
CA TYR A 263 1.88 -26.86 9.58
C TYR A 263 2.38 -27.66 8.36
N GLY A 264 3.64 -28.11 8.35
CA GLY A 264 4.24 -28.80 7.20
C GLY A 264 4.83 -27.85 6.14
N CYS A 265 4.99 -26.57 6.49
CA CYS A 265 5.66 -25.58 5.65
C CYS A 265 7.16 -25.51 5.95
N VAL A 266 7.90 -24.79 5.12
CA VAL A 266 9.32 -24.48 5.35
C VAL A 266 9.42 -23.16 6.11
N GLY A 267 9.97 -23.19 7.32
CA GLY A 267 10.23 -22.01 8.13
C GLY A 267 11.65 -21.47 7.90
N LEU A 268 11.75 -20.17 7.56
CA LEU A 268 13.02 -19.48 7.35
C LEU A 268 13.09 -18.24 8.26
N ARG A 269 14.32 -17.86 8.63
CA ARG A 269 14.55 -16.65 9.44
C ARG A 269 15.80 -15.93 8.97
N ALA A 270 15.70 -14.62 8.78
CA ALA A 270 16.82 -13.69 8.66
C ALA A 270 16.84 -12.77 9.87
N LYS A 271 18.00 -12.53 10.46
CA LYS A 271 18.20 -11.62 11.60
C LYS A 271 19.00 -10.39 11.23
N THR A 272 19.87 -10.49 10.25
CA THR A 272 20.76 -9.43 9.80
C THR A 272 20.50 -9.06 8.33
N PRO A 273 20.83 -7.85 7.90
CA PRO A 273 20.72 -7.46 6.49
C PRO A 273 21.53 -8.36 5.54
N GLU A 274 22.64 -8.89 5.99
CA GLU A 274 23.50 -9.79 5.21
C GLU A 274 22.80 -11.12 4.86
N GLU A 275 22.03 -11.68 5.81
CA GLU A 275 21.30 -12.94 5.62
C GLU A 275 20.06 -12.79 4.73
N LEU A 276 19.54 -11.56 4.58
CA LEU A 276 18.19 -11.33 4.08
C LEU A 276 17.98 -11.80 2.64
N ASP A 277 18.91 -11.48 1.75
CA ASP A 277 18.78 -11.83 0.32
C ASP A 277 18.79 -13.34 0.12
N ASP A 278 19.68 -14.05 0.79
CA ASP A 278 19.77 -15.52 0.70
C ASP A 278 18.48 -16.16 1.21
N LYS A 279 17.91 -15.65 2.31
CA LYS A 279 16.64 -16.17 2.84
C LYS A 279 15.44 -15.84 1.95
N ILE A 280 15.41 -14.69 1.30
CA ILE A 280 14.37 -14.38 0.31
C ILE A 280 14.52 -15.32 -0.90
N ILE A 281 15.72 -15.52 -1.43
CA ILE A 281 15.97 -16.43 -2.56
C ILE A 281 15.57 -17.86 -2.22
N GLU A 282 15.94 -18.35 -1.01
CA GLU A 282 15.53 -19.66 -0.52
C GLU A 282 14.00 -19.79 -0.45
N MET A 283 13.31 -18.78 0.10
CA MET A 283 11.85 -18.72 0.14
C MET A 283 11.24 -18.78 -1.25
N LEU A 284 11.77 -17.99 -2.21
CA LEU A 284 11.25 -17.93 -3.57
C LEU A 284 11.45 -19.22 -4.37
N ASN A 285 12.46 -20.01 -4.03
CA ASN A 285 12.78 -21.28 -4.69
C ASN A 285 12.13 -22.50 -4.02
N THR A 286 11.43 -22.30 -2.93
CA THR A 286 10.72 -23.37 -2.20
C THR A 286 9.34 -23.58 -2.80
N ASP A 287 8.98 -24.80 -3.19
CA ASP A 287 7.69 -25.13 -3.82
C ASP A 287 6.62 -25.65 -2.83
N ARG A 288 6.74 -25.31 -1.58
CA ARG A 288 5.81 -25.68 -0.50
C ARG A 288 5.51 -24.48 0.39
#